data_f80bcadd5ef7bf7647fd3fd50c2001b0
#
_entry.id   f80bcadd5ef7bf7647fd3fd50c2001b0
#
_cell.length_a   1.000
_cell.length_b   1.000
_cell.length_c   1.000
_cell.angle_alpha   90.00
_cell.angle_beta   90.00
_cell.angle_gamma   90.00
#
_symmetry.space_group_name_H-M   'P 1'
#
loop_
_entity.id
_entity.type
_entity.pdbx_description
1 polymer ?
#
loop_
_entity_poly.entity_id
_entity_poly.type
_entity_poly.pdbx_seq_one_letter_code
_entity_poly.pdbx_strand_id
1 'polypeptide(L)'
;PDALLIRSQDMHKTPFGTSVLAIARAGAGVNNIPLEKATSQGTAVFNTPGSNANAVKELIITMLLLSVRPVFASVKWAQKLAGADVSLQTEKGKNHFAGTELYGKKIGIIGLGNIGSRVAKACMDLGMKVIGYDPYISVEKAWQLSNDIPRAESLEELLEQSDFITIHIPYTDKNRNIIGEDEINVMKDTAVLLNYSRWGIVDEDAVIKALNAKKLRLFITDFSSEKILNHKQIIVTPHLGGTTEEAEVNGAKMAANTLRKYLETGDIVNSVNLPNVEMAFDAPLRLTLIHQNVPNMVGRITTILAKEEINIDNMINRSRGKIAYTMIDAADISEGKLKELKKELLEISEVIRVRALHNPKFVK
;
A
#
# COMPACT_ATOMS: atom_id res chain seq x y z
N PRO A 1 -22.30 -16.56 -1.60
CA PRO A 1 -20.89 -16.89 -1.38
C PRO A 1 -20.43 -16.36 -0.02
N ASP A 2 -19.51 -17.07 0.61
CA ASP A 2 -18.96 -16.68 1.92
C ASP A 2 -17.91 -15.59 1.80
N ALA A 3 -17.22 -15.50 0.65
CA ALA A 3 -16.25 -14.47 0.38
C ALA A 3 -16.21 -14.06 -1.10
N LEU A 4 -15.69 -12.87 -1.35
CA LEU A 4 -15.51 -12.30 -2.69
C LEU A 4 -14.04 -11.92 -2.89
N LEU A 5 -13.46 -12.35 -4.00
CA LEU A 5 -12.18 -11.87 -4.49
C LEU A 5 -12.46 -10.98 -5.70
N ILE A 6 -12.03 -9.73 -5.63
CA ILE A 6 -12.30 -8.74 -6.68
C ILE A 6 -11.01 -8.02 -7.10
N ARG A 7 -11.03 -7.39 -8.27
CA ARG A 7 -9.97 -6.51 -8.77
C ARG A 7 -10.53 -5.11 -9.06
N SER A 8 -11.24 -4.97 -10.17
CA SER A 8 -11.75 -3.69 -10.68
C SER A 8 -13.26 -3.52 -10.51
N GLN A 9 -13.97 -4.56 -10.05
CA GLN A 9 -15.41 -4.54 -9.87
C GLN A 9 -15.82 -3.44 -8.89
N ASP A 10 -16.76 -2.58 -9.31
CA ASP A 10 -17.34 -1.54 -8.47
C ASP A 10 -18.43 -2.14 -7.56
N MET A 11 -18.10 -2.33 -6.28
CA MET A 11 -19.00 -2.90 -5.29
C MET A 11 -20.03 -1.89 -4.76
N HIS A 12 -19.92 -0.61 -5.09
CA HIS A 12 -21.00 0.37 -4.81
C HIS A 12 -22.24 0.08 -5.66
N LYS A 13 -22.03 -0.46 -6.88
CA LYS A 13 -23.09 -0.82 -7.82
C LYS A 13 -23.50 -2.30 -7.75
N THR A 14 -22.69 -3.12 -7.07
CA THR A 14 -22.92 -4.56 -6.95
C THR A 14 -23.35 -4.88 -5.52
N PRO A 15 -24.62 -5.18 -5.25
CA PRO A 15 -25.06 -5.48 -3.89
C PRO A 15 -24.47 -6.79 -3.40
N PHE A 16 -24.10 -6.82 -2.13
CA PHE A 16 -23.75 -8.03 -1.37
C PHE A 16 -24.52 -8.06 -0.07
N GLY A 17 -24.90 -9.26 0.36
CA GLY A 17 -25.69 -9.48 1.57
C GLY A 17 -24.82 -9.82 2.79
N THR A 18 -25.50 -10.01 3.92
CA THR A 18 -24.88 -10.35 5.20
C THR A 18 -24.25 -11.74 5.23
N SER A 19 -24.53 -12.61 4.23
CA SER A 19 -23.85 -13.90 4.09
C SER A 19 -22.36 -13.75 3.71
N VAL A 20 -21.96 -12.62 3.10
CA VAL A 20 -20.57 -12.37 2.74
C VAL A 20 -19.77 -12.03 4.00
N LEU A 21 -18.82 -12.91 4.34
CA LEU A 21 -17.95 -12.77 5.50
C LEU A 21 -16.75 -11.89 5.22
N ALA A 22 -16.27 -11.92 3.98
CA ALA A 22 -15.07 -11.19 3.59
C ALA A 22 -15.07 -10.75 2.11
N ILE A 23 -14.41 -9.63 1.85
CA ILE A 23 -14.09 -9.16 0.49
C ILE A 23 -12.60 -8.87 0.45
N ALA A 24 -11.86 -9.49 -0.47
CA ALA A 24 -10.47 -9.15 -0.71
C ALA A 24 -10.28 -8.54 -2.10
N ARG A 25 -9.61 -7.39 -2.16
CA ARG A 25 -9.25 -6.74 -3.42
C ARG A 25 -7.80 -7.06 -3.77
N ALA A 26 -7.59 -7.62 -4.95
CA ALA A 26 -6.25 -7.77 -5.53
C ALA A 26 -5.70 -6.40 -5.96
N GLY A 27 -5.11 -5.66 -5.03
CA GLY A 27 -4.59 -4.31 -5.20
C GLY A 27 -4.56 -3.53 -3.89
N ALA A 28 -3.79 -2.43 -3.84
CA ALA A 28 -3.58 -1.66 -2.62
C ALA A 28 -4.76 -0.72 -2.27
N GLY A 29 -5.39 -0.11 -3.27
CA GLY A 29 -6.55 0.77 -3.06
C GLY A 29 -7.84 -0.03 -2.81
N VAL A 30 -8.87 0.61 -2.23
CA VAL A 30 -10.20 -0.02 -1.97
C VAL A 30 -11.36 0.92 -2.27
N ASN A 31 -11.13 1.93 -3.09
CA ASN A 31 -12.15 2.96 -3.40
C ASN A 31 -13.40 2.41 -4.10
N ASN A 32 -13.30 1.22 -4.67
CA ASN A 32 -14.41 0.51 -5.31
C ASN A 32 -15.23 -0.36 -4.35
N ILE A 33 -14.98 -0.28 -3.03
CA ILE A 33 -15.69 -1.06 -2.01
C ILE A 33 -16.36 -0.11 -1.01
N PRO A 34 -17.69 -0.26 -0.75
CA PRO A 34 -18.41 0.55 0.24
C PRO A 34 -18.05 0.10 1.66
N LEU A 35 -16.96 0.65 2.24
CA LEU A 35 -16.39 0.23 3.52
C LEU A 35 -17.34 0.36 4.69
N GLU A 36 -18.13 1.45 4.77
CA GLU A 36 -19.10 1.66 5.85
C GLU A 36 -20.18 0.56 5.84
N LYS A 37 -20.72 0.24 4.68
CA LYS A 37 -21.69 -0.85 4.52
C LYS A 37 -21.08 -2.20 4.89
N ALA A 38 -19.87 -2.50 4.41
CA ALA A 38 -19.18 -3.74 4.75
C ALA A 38 -18.98 -3.86 6.28
N THR A 39 -18.54 -2.78 6.91
CA THR A 39 -18.31 -2.74 8.36
C THR A 39 -19.60 -2.93 9.16
N SER A 40 -20.68 -2.24 8.80
CA SER A 40 -21.98 -2.35 9.48
C SER A 40 -22.60 -3.76 9.35
N GLN A 41 -22.26 -4.49 8.30
CA GLN A 41 -22.68 -5.88 8.09
C GLN A 41 -21.71 -6.91 8.72
N GLY A 42 -20.61 -6.47 9.32
CA GLY A 42 -19.57 -7.36 9.85
C GLY A 42 -18.80 -8.11 8.74
N THR A 43 -18.69 -7.53 7.56
CA THR A 43 -17.89 -8.08 6.46
C THR A 43 -16.47 -7.50 6.53
N ALA A 44 -15.47 -8.38 6.66
CA ALA A 44 -14.07 -7.98 6.64
C ALA A 44 -13.64 -7.57 5.23
N VAL A 45 -12.96 -6.43 5.09
CA VAL A 45 -12.42 -5.99 3.80
C VAL A 45 -10.91 -5.98 3.84
N PHE A 46 -10.30 -6.63 2.87
CA PHE A 46 -8.86 -6.80 2.76
C PHE A 46 -8.34 -6.18 1.46
N ASN A 47 -7.10 -5.70 1.51
CA ASN A 47 -6.33 -5.32 0.33
C ASN A 47 -5.02 -6.11 0.27
N THR A 48 -4.22 -5.89 -0.77
CA THR A 48 -2.94 -6.59 -0.97
C THR A 48 -1.77 -5.60 -1.04
N PRO A 49 -1.41 -4.99 0.11
CA PRO A 49 -0.34 -3.99 0.15
C PRO A 49 1.00 -4.62 -0.18
N GLY A 50 1.72 -4.01 -1.13
CA GLY A 50 3.05 -4.48 -1.54
C GLY A 50 3.07 -5.57 -2.61
N SER A 51 1.92 -6.11 -3.04
CA SER A 51 1.86 -7.10 -4.13
C SER A 51 2.44 -6.57 -5.45
N ASN A 52 2.34 -5.28 -5.70
CA ASN A 52 2.86 -4.57 -6.86
C ASN A 52 4.19 -3.82 -6.60
N ALA A 53 4.80 -3.99 -5.42
CA ALA A 53 5.93 -3.16 -5.03
C ALA A 53 7.16 -3.33 -5.95
N ASN A 54 7.35 -4.53 -6.51
CA ASN A 54 8.43 -4.76 -7.47
C ASN A 54 8.18 -4.04 -8.80
N ALA A 55 6.96 -4.12 -9.33
CA ALA A 55 6.60 -3.42 -10.57
C ALA A 55 6.80 -1.90 -10.45
N VAL A 56 6.32 -1.31 -9.35
CA VAL A 56 6.51 0.13 -9.08
C VAL A 56 8.00 0.48 -8.99
N LYS A 57 8.81 -0.32 -8.27
CA LYS A 57 10.26 -0.14 -8.18
C LYS A 57 10.90 -0.15 -9.57
N GLU A 58 10.56 -1.10 -10.43
CA GLU A 58 11.14 -1.20 -11.78
C GLU A 58 10.80 -0.01 -12.66
N LEU A 59 9.55 0.47 -12.60
CA LEU A 59 9.16 1.68 -13.32
C LEU A 59 9.92 2.91 -12.81
N ILE A 60 10.10 3.06 -11.51
CA ILE A 60 10.87 4.17 -10.93
C ILE A 60 12.33 4.13 -11.39
N ILE A 61 12.98 2.97 -11.36
CA ILE A 61 14.37 2.82 -11.86
C ILE A 61 14.44 3.17 -13.36
N THR A 62 13.49 2.70 -14.15
CA THR A 62 13.38 3.08 -15.57
C THR A 62 13.31 4.58 -15.74
N MET A 63 12.45 5.26 -14.98
CA MET A 63 12.26 6.71 -15.09
C MET A 63 13.46 7.50 -14.57
N LEU A 64 14.16 7.00 -13.55
CA LEU A 64 15.44 7.58 -13.11
C LEU A 64 16.48 7.55 -14.24
N LEU A 65 16.63 6.40 -14.90
CA LEU A 65 17.56 6.26 -16.05
C LEU A 65 17.16 7.17 -17.23
N LEU A 66 15.86 7.23 -17.55
CA LEU A 66 15.34 8.10 -18.61
C LEU A 66 15.45 9.60 -18.28
N SER A 67 15.47 9.97 -17.00
CA SER A 67 15.61 11.36 -16.56
C SER A 67 17.02 11.92 -16.80
N VAL A 68 18.04 11.06 -16.89
CA VAL A 68 19.44 11.43 -17.12
C VAL A 68 19.93 11.11 -18.53
N ARG A 69 19.23 10.25 -19.28
CA ARG A 69 19.56 9.87 -20.65
C ARG A 69 18.38 10.21 -21.58
N PRO A 70 18.54 11.09 -22.57
CA PRO A 70 17.45 11.54 -23.46
C PRO A 70 17.12 10.49 -24.54
N VAL A 71 16.82 9.23 -24.10
CA VAL A 71 16.62 8.07 -24.98
C VAL A 71 15.48 8.29 -25.96
N PHE A 72 14.32 8.77 -25.49
CA PHE A 72 13.16 8.99 -26.39
C PHE A 72 13.44 10.00 -27.49
N ALA A 73 14.15 11.10 -27.16
CA ALA A 73 14.53 12.11 -28.15
C ALA A 73 15.55 11.56 -29.15
N SER A 74 16.53 10.79 -28.68
CA SER A 74 17.55 10.17 -29.54
C SER A 74 16.97 9.12 -30.49
N VAL A 75 16.02 8.29 -30.01
CA VAL A 75 15.31 7.31 -30.86
C VAL A 75 14.50 8.01 -31.96
N LYS A 76 13.69 9.02 -31.58
CA LYS A 76 12.93 9.82 -32.55
C LYS A 76 13.81 10.51 -33.59
N TRP A 77 14.98 10.96 -33.20
CA TRP A 77 15.95 11.55 -34.11
C TRP A 77 16.55 10.50 -35.04
N ALA A 78 17.03 9.38 -34.49
CA ALA A 78 17.63 8.30 -35.27
C ALA A 78 16.68 7.73 -36.34
N GLN A 79 15.38 7.62 -36.02
CA GLN A 79 14.36 7.18 -36.96
C GLN A 79 14.15 8.10 -38.20
N LYS A 80 14.66 9.34 -38.14
CA LYS A 80 14.59 10.31 -39.26
C LYS A 80 15.84 10.29 -40.14
N LEU A 81 16.88 9.53 -39.77
CA LEU A 81 18.10 9.39 -40.57
C LEU A 81 17.79 8.60 -41.85
N ALA A 82 18.32 9.06 -42.98
CA ALA A 82 18.11 8.40 -44.27
C ALA A 82 19.31 8.68 -45.22
N GLY A 83 19.41 7.86 -46.28
CA GLY A 83 20.41 7.94 -47.32
C GLY A 83 21.68 7.13 -47.09
N ALA A 84 22.68 7.28 -47.94
CA ALA A 84 23.91 6.47 -47.92
C ALA A 84 24.82 6.76 -46.70
N ASP A 85 24.72 7.94 -46.10
CA ASP A 85 25.64 8.41 -45.06
C ASP A 85 25.07 8.34 -43.64
N VAL A 86 24.15 7.43 -43.37
CA VAL A 86 23.50 7.29 -42.04
C VAL A 86 24.51 7.17 -40.90
N SER A 87 25.58 6.37 -41.09
CA SER A 87 26.64 6.25 -40.08
C SER A 87 27.34 7.55 -39.77
N LEU A 88 27.64 8.34 -40.77
CA LEU A 88 28.29 9.65 -40.61
C LEU A 88 27.36 10.67 -39.94
N GLN A 89 26.08 10.66 -40.31
CA GLN A 89 25.06 11.51 -39.69
C GLN A 89 24.91 11.13 -38.18
N THR A 90 24.91 9.83 -37.85
CA THR A 90 24.87 9.35 -36.48
C THR A 90 26.04 9.86 -35.66
N GLU A 91 27.27 9.72 -36.15
CA GLU A 91 28.48 10.17 -35.44
C GLU A 91 28.48 11.66 -35.20
N LYS A 92 28.03 12.45 -36.18
CA LYS A 92 27.94 13.92 -36.06
C LYS A 92 26.84 14.37 -35.09
N GLY A 93 25.74 13.66 -35.03
CA GLY A 93 24.56 14.04 -34.24
C GLY A 93 24.52 13.50 -32.82
N LYS A 94 25.21 12.40 -32.50
CA LYS A 94 25.11 11.71 -31.20
C LYS A 94 25.41 12.61 -29.99
N ASN A 95 26.27 13.60 -30.11
CA ASN A 95 26.65 14.50 -29.02
C ASN A 95 25.49 15.41 -28.54
N HIS A 96 24.43 15.59 -29.35
CA HIS A 96 23.25 16.34 -28.95
C HIS A 96 22.44 15.57 -27.89
N PHE A 97 22.70 14.29 -27.73
CA PHE A 97 22.02 13.40 -26.79
C PHE A 97 22.93 12.94 -25.64
N ALA A 98 24.03 13.64 -25.39
CA ALA A 98 24.87 13.40 -24.24
C ALA A 98 24.03 13.58 -22.95
N GLY A 99 24.01 12.57 -22.10
CA GLY A 99 23.33 12.58 -20.81
C GLY A 99 24.33 12.61 -19.66
N THR A 100 23.81 12.31 -18.46
CA THR A 100 24.60 12.14 -17.22
C THR A 100 24.38 10.75 -16.66
N GLU A 101 25.08 10.41 -15.58
CA GLU A 101 24.97 9.11 -14.90
C GLU A 101 24.28 9.26 -13.53
N LEU A 102 23.68 8.17 -13.05
CA LEU A 102 23.13 8.09 -11.70
C LEU A 102 24.21 7.79 -10.66
N TYR A 103 25.32 7.17 -11.08
CA TYR A 103 26.42 6.79 -10.20
C TYR A 103 26.92 7.99 -9.39
N GLY A 104 27.06 7.80 -8.07
CA GLY A 104 27.52 8.81 -7.14
C GLY A 104 26.50 9.92 -6.82
N LYS A 105 25.37 10.01 -7.53
CA LYS A 105 24.29 10.95 -7.23
C LYS A 105 23.52 10.52 -5.98
N LYS A 106 22.90 11.49 -5.30
CA LYS A 106 22.13 11.25 -4.08
C LYS A 106 20.62 11.20 -4.38
N ILE A 107 19.95 10.15 -3.91
CA ILE A 107 18.49 10.03 -3.96
C ILE A 107 17.89 10.06 -2.55
N GLY A 108 16.92 10.95 -2.35
CA GLY A 108 16.08 11.04 -1.16
C GLY A 108 14.82 10.22 -1.34
N ILE A 109 14.53 9.34 -0.38
CA ILE A 109 13.37 8.46 -0.39
C ILE A 109 12.44 8.82 0.76
N ILE A 110 11.26 9.35 0.43
CA ILE A 110 10.22 9.72 1.39
C ILE A 110 9.26 8.53 1.54
N GLY A 111 9.32 7.86 2.70
CA GLY A 111 8.60 6.62 2.98
C GLY A 111 9.39 5.37 2.61
N LEU A 112 9.80 4.58 3.62
CA LEU A 112 10.60 3.36 3.49
C LEU A 112 9.75 2.09 3.70
N GLY A 113 8.49 2.14 3.21
CA GLY A 113 7.57 1.01 3.19
C GLY A 113 7.95 -0.06 2.15
N ASN A 114 6.97 -0.83 1.70
CA ASN A 114 7.17 -1.95 0.76
C ASN A 114 7.80 -1.55 -0.59
N ILE A 115 7.55 -0.33 -1.06
CA ILE A 115 8.10 0.20 -2.32
C ILE A 115 9.42 0.90 -2.05
N GLY A 116 9.44 1.89 -1.14
CA GLY A 116 10.62 2.72 -0.89
C GLY A 116 11.86 1.93 -0.51
N SER A 117 11.71 0.89 0.32
CA SER A 117 12.83 -0.01 0.68
C SER A 117 13.42 -0.75 -0.52
N ARG A 118 12.58 -1.19 -1.46
CA ARG A 118 13.04 -1.85 -2.70
C ARG A 118 13.71 -0.87 -3.66
N VAL A 119 13.17 0.36 -3.75
CA VAL A 119 13.79 1.44 -4.55
C VAL A 119 15.14 1.82 -3.96
N ALA A 120 15.23 1.97 -2.64
CA ALA A 120 16.48 2.24 -1.94
C ALA A 120 17.57 1.23 -2.30
N LYS A 121 17.26 -0.06 -2.15
CA LYS A 121 18.19 -1.14 -2.50
C LYS A 121 18.61 -1.07 -3.98
N ALA A 122 17.67 -0.95 -4.90
CA ALA A 122 17.98 -0.89 -6.33
C ALA A 122 18.83 0.33 -6.70
N CYS A 123 18.60 1.49 -6.06
CA CYS A 123 19.43 2.67 -6.26
C CYS A 123 20.85 2.49 -5.72
N MET A 124 21.02 1.82 -4.58
CA MET A 124 22.34 1.46 -4.06
C MET A 124 23.08 0.51 -5.02
N ASP A 125 22.38 -0.49 -5.56
CA ASP A 125 22.94 -1.45 -6.54
C ASP A 125 23.38 -0.72 -7.84
N LEU A 126 22.79 0.44 -8.17
CA LEU A 126 23.21 1.34 -9.26
C LEU A 126 24.34 2.30 -8.86
N GLY A 127 24.88 2.21 -7.64
CA GLY A 127 25.95 3.08 -7.15
C GLY A 127 25.50 4.48 -6.76
N MET A 128 24.21 4.69 -6.52
CA MET A 128 23.70 5.95 -5.95
C MET A 128 23.89 5.99 -4.44
N LYS A 129 24.04 7.18 -3.89
CA LYS A 129 23.94 7.44 -2.45
C LYS A 129 22.46 7.59 -2.07
N VAL A 130 22.01 6.85 -1.08
CA VAL A 130 20.60 6.88 -0.64
C VAL A 130 20.50 7.59 0.71
N ILE A 131 19.46 8.41 0.90
CA ILE A 131 19.05 8.96 2.20
C ILE A 131 17.54 8.75 2.34
N GLY A 132 17.07 8.31 3.50
CA GLY A 132 15.67 7.97 3.75
C GLY A 132 15.03 8.84 4.81
N TYR A 133 13.74 9.18 4.63
CA TYR A 133 12.90 9.83 5.63
C TYR A 133 11.58 9.09 5.77
N ASP A 134 11.35 8.49 6.94
CA ASP A 134 10.09 7.84 7.30
C ASP A 134 9.90 7.92 8.82
N PRO A 135 9.14 8.91 9.33
CA PRO A 135 8.92 9.08 10.77
C PRO A 135 7.99 8.01 11.37
N TYR A 136 7.32 7.20 10.54
CA TYR A 136 6.35 6.18 10.95
C TYR A 136 6.81 4.75 10.66
N ILE A 137 8.08 4.56 10.32
CA ILE A 137 8.62 3.22 10.05
C ILE A 137 8.49 2.32 11.27
N SER A 138 7.97 1.08 11.08
CA SER A 138 7.95 0.12 12.18
C SER A 138 9.35 -0.43 12.45
N VAL A 139 9.58 -0.89 13.69
CA VAL A 139 10.85 -1.49 14.11
C VAL A 139 11.21 -2.66 13.21
N GLU A 140 10.24 -3.54 12.90
CA GLU A 140 10.45 -4.71 12.04
C GLU A 140 10.90 -4.33 10.63
N LYS A 141 10.35 -3.26 10.07
CA LYS A 141 10.76 -2.76 8.75
C LYS A 141 12.11 -2.09 8.80
N ALA A 142 12.40 -1.34 9.87
CA ALA A 142 13.71 -0.71 10.05
C ALA A 142 14.83 -1.77 10.10
N TRP A 143 14.60 -2.90 10.78
CA TRP A 143 15.55 -4.03 10.82
C TRP A 143 15.77 -4.71 9.47
N GLN A 144 14.87 -4.55 8.52
CA GLN A 144 14.99 -5.12 7.16
C GLN A 144 15.72 -4.18 6.18
N LEU A 145 15.95 -2.92 6.58
CA LEU A 145 16.71 -1.98 5.77
C LEU A 145 18.21 -2.25 5.87
N SER A 146 18.94 -1.89 4.80
CA SER A 146 20.40 -1.86 4.88
C SER A 146 20.86 -0.79 5.86
N ASN A 147 21.87 -1.10 6.67
CA ASN A 147 22.52 -0.14 7.56
C ASN A 147 23.21 1.01 6.82
N ASP A 148 23.39 0.86 5.49
CA ASP A 148 24.01 1.86 4.64
C ASP A 148 23.03 2.97 4.18
N ILE A 149 21.77 2.93 4.64
CA ILE A 149 20.78 3.96 4.35
C ILE A 149 20.72 4.95 5.51
N PRO A 150 21.39 6.12 5.44
CA PRO A 150 21.27 7.15 6.44
C PRO A 150 19.81 7.61 6.58
N ARG A 151 19.40 7.85 7.81
CA ARG A 151 18.13 8.49 8.12
C ARG A 151 18.32 10.01 8.08
N ALA A 152 17.46 10.71 7.33
CA ALA A 152 17.31 12.14 7.49
C ALA A 152 16.51 12.46 8.76
N GLU A 153 16.93 13.47 9.50
CA GLU A 153 16.25 13.92 10.72
C GLU A 153 14.97 14.70 10.41
N SER A 154 14.95 15.38 9.26
CA SER A 154 13.78 16.11 8.75
C SER A 154 13.55 15.88 7.27
N LEU A 155 12.34 16.23 6.79
CA LEU A 155 12.03 16.25 5.37
C LEU A 155 12.91 17.26 4.63
N GLU A 156 13.11 18.44 5.21
CA GLU A 156 13.92 19.52 4.68
C GLU A 156 15.37 19.07 4.42
N GLU A 157 16.02 18.42 5.38
CA GLU A 157 17.35 17.86 5.23
C GLU A 157 17.45 16.89 4.04
N LEU A 158 16.46 15.99 3.89
CA LEU A 158 16.41 15.07 2.75
C LEU A 158 16.35 15.83 1.44
N LEU A 159 15.49 16.86 1.34
CA LEU A 159 15.24 17.61 0.12
C LEU A 159 16.48 18.42 -0.30
N GLU A 160 17.14 19.12 0.64
CA GLU A 160 18.35 19.92 0.39
C GLU A 160 19.52 19.09 -0.16
N GLN A 161 19.69 17.88 0.38
CA GLN A 161 20.83 17.04 0.03
C GLN A 161 20.65 16.26 -1.28
N SER A 162 19.41 16.08 -1.76
CA SER A 162 19.09 15.13 -2.82
C SER A 162 19.19 15.72 -4.23
N ASP A 163 19.72 14.93 -5.18
CA ASP A 163 19.68 15.18 -6.61
C ASP A 163 18.40 14.61 -7.23
N PHE A 164 17.87 13.57 -6.63
CA PHE A 164 16.60 12.92 -6.98
C PHE A 164 15.78 12.73 -5.72
N ILE A 165 14.48 12.97 -5.79
CA ILE A 165 13.55 12.77 -4.69
C ILE A 165 12.42 11.86 -5.17
N THR A 166 12.10 10.79 -4.44
CA THR A 166 11.01 9.89 -4.76
C THR A 166 10.11 9.64 -3.54
N ILE A 167 8.79 9.61 -3.79
CA ILE A 167 7.78 9.63 -2.75
C ILE A 167 7.02 8.30 -2.70
N HIS A 168 6.95 7.68 -1.51
CA HIS A 168 6.32 6.36 -1.28
C HIS A 168 5.46 6.31 -0.01
N ILE A 169 4.74 7.39 0.28
CA ILE A 169 3.82 7.49 1.41
C ILE A 169 2.36 7.37 0.96
N PRO A 170 1.44 6.85 1.79
CA PRO A 170 0.02 6.87 1.49
C PRO A 170 -0.52 8.31 1.54
N TYR A 171 -1.53 8.62 0.74
CA TYR A 171 -2.25 9.87 0.87
C TYR A 171 -3.15 9.85 2.11
N THR A 172 -3.11 10.94 2.86
CA THR A 172 -4.03 11.29 3.95
C THR A 172 -4.30 12.79 3.89
N ASP A 173 -5.37 13.28 4.51
CA ASP A 173 -5.65 14.72 4.55
C ASP A 173 -4.52 15.52 5.23
N LYS A 174 -3.76 14.89 6.12
CA LYS A 174 -2.64 15.53 6.83
C LYS A 174 -1.39 15.72 5.97
N ASN A 175 -1.22 14.92 4.92
CA ASN A 175 -0.05 15.01 4.02
C ASN A 175 -0.43 15.48 2.60
N ARG A 176 -1.62 16.08 2.47
CA ARG A 176 -2.00 16.76 1.23
C ARG A 176 -1.00 17.87 0.94
N ASN A 177 -0.49 17.89 -0.30
CA ASN A 177 0.50 18.88 -0.76
C ASN A 177 1.73 18.99 0.17
N ILE A 178 2.15 17.86 0.79
CA ILE A 178 3.34 17.84 1.65
C ILE A 178 4.61 18.24 0.90
N ILE A 179 4.59 18.19 -0.42
CA ILE A 179 5.60 18.79 -1.29
C ILE A 179 4.93 19.98 -1.98
N GLY A 180 5.04 21.11 -1.37
CA GLY A 180 4.54 22.41 -1.83
C GLY A 180 5.67 23.35 -2.24
N GLU A 181 5.36 24.65 -2.26
CA GLU A 181 6.31 25.68 -2.68
C GLU A 181 7.53 25.77 -1.76
N ASP A 182 7.33 25.68 -0.45
CA ASP A 182 8.41 25.78 0.54
C ASP A 182 9.37 24.60 0.42
N GLU A 183 8.84 23.39 0.28
CA GLU A 183 9.65 22.17 0.10
C GLU A 183 10.41 22.17 -1.22
N ILE A 184 9.82 22.69 -2.30
CA ILE A 184 10.51 22.80 -3.58
C ILE A 184 11.61 23.87 -3.49
N ASN A 185 11.40 24.95 -2.76
CA ASN A 185 12.39 26.02 -2.62
C ASN A 185 13.68 25.61 -1.90
N VAL A 186 13.64 24.58 -1.05
CA VAL A 186 14.87 24.04 -0.42
C VAL A 186 15.55 22.97 -1.27
N MET A 187 14.90 22.40 -2.30
CA MET A 187 15.54 21.45 -3.21
C MET A 187 16.66 22.13 -4.02
N LYS A 188 17.55 21.32 -4.60
CA LYS A 188 18.51 21.79 -5.59
C LYS A 188 17.80 22.18 -6.89
N ASP A 189 18.26 23.24 -7.57
CA ASP A 189 17.69 23.67 -8.86
C ASP A 189 17.82 22.61 -9.96
N THR A 190 18.76 21.68 -9.78
CA THR A 190 18.98 20.52 -10.65
C THR A 190 18.18 19.30 -10.26
N ALA A 191 17.37 19.37 -9.20
CA ALA A 191 16.66 18.22 -8.65
C ALA A 191 15.62 17.65 -9.63
N VAL A 192 15.41 16.34 -9.51
CA VAL A 192 14.33 15.61 -10.17
C VAL A 192 13.40 15.07 -9.09
N LEU A 193 12.13 15.45 -9.17
CA LEU A 193 11.08 14.98 -8.27
C LEU A 193 10.26 13.87 -8.92
N LEU A 194 10.06 12.73 -8.23
CA LEU A 194 9.25 11.61 -8.70
C LEU A 194 8.09 11.35 -7.74
N ASN A 195 6.87 11.28 -8.26
CA ASN A 195 5.68 10.88 -7.50
C ASN A 195 5.03 9.63 -8.11
N TYR A 196 5.34 8.47 -7.57
CA TYR A 196 4.73 7.18 -7.87
C TYR A 196 3.88 6.65 -6.68
N SER A 197 3.47 7.55 -5.82
CA SER A 197 2.74 7.25 -4.59
C SER A 197 1.23 7.45 -4.75
N ARG A 198 0.77 8.70 -4.61
CA ARG A 198 -0.65 9.07 -4.72
C ARG A 198 -0.79 10.49 -5.28
N TRP A 199 -1.96 10.72 -5.89
CA TRP A 199 -2.39 12.06 -6.25
C TRP A 199 -2.60 12.93 -5.00
N GLY A 200 -2.37 14.24 -5.11
CA GLY A 200 -2.57 15.20 -4.02
C GLY A 200 -1.45 15.25 -2.97
N ILE A 201 -0.37 14.48 -3.13
CA ILE A 201 0.83 14.56 -2.26
C ILE A 201 1.75 15.69 -2.68
N VAL A 202 1.82 15.98 -3.98
CA VAL A 202 2.60 17.06 -4.57
C VAL A 202 1.66 18.14 -5.05
N ASP A 203 1.97 19.39 -4.77
CA ASP A 203 1.27 20.56 -5.29
C ASP A 203 1.69 20.82 -6.74
N GLU A 204 0.79 20.55 -7.68
CA GLU A 204 1.07 20.71 -9.11
C GLU A 204 1.29 22.16 -9.52
N ASP A 205 0.61 23.11 -8.89
CA ASP A 205 0.78 24.55 -9.19
C ASP A 205 2.16 25.04 -8.72
N ALA A 206 2.61 24.59 -7.55
CA ALA A 206 3.96 24.87 -7.05
C ALA A 206 5.05 24.25 -7.96
N VAL A 207 4.84 23.02 -8.43
CA VAL A 207 5.73 22.34 -9.38
C VAL A 207 5.84 23.12 -10.69
N ILE A 208 4.73 23.52 -11.31
CA ILE A 208 4.72 24.28 -12.56
C ILE A 208 5.45 25.62 -12.39
N LYS A 209 5.19 26.32 -11.29
CA LYS A 209 5.86 27.57 -10.94
C LYS A 209 7.39 27.37 -10.84
N ALA A 210 7.83 26.35 -10.14
CA ALA A 210 9.24 26.03 -9.94
C ALA A 210 9.95 25.62 -11.25
N LEU A 211 9.31 24.81 -12.09
CA LEU A 211 9.85 24.44 -13.41
C LEU A 211 10.02 25.64 -14.31
N ASN A 212 9.03 26.55 -14.37
CA ASN A 212 9.09 27.78 -15.14
C ASN A 212 10.19 28.75 -14.64
N ALA A 213 10.40 28.79 -13.32
CA ALA A 213 11.47 29.56 -12.68
C ALA A 213 12.84 28.87 -12.72
N LYS A 214 12.95 27.65 -13.30
CA LYS A 214 14.16 26.82 -13.32
C LYS A 214 14.67 26.44 -11.91
N LYS A 215 13.78 26.43 -10.91
CA LYS A 215 14.06 26.01 -9.54
C LYS A 215 13.93 24.49 -9.38
N LEU A 216 13.27 23.81 -10.30
CA LEU A 216 13.20 22.37 -10.42
C LEU A 216 13.57 21.98 -11.85
N ARG A 217 14.35 20.91 -12.02
CA ARG A 217 14.78 20.47 -13.36
C ARG A 217 13.72 19.65 -14.08
N LEU A 218 13.06 18.73 -13.36
CA LEU A 218 12.12 17.76 -13.96
C LEU A 218 11.16 17.24 -12.89
N PHE A 219 9.90 17.09 -13.26
CA PHE A 219 8.91 16.37 -12.48
C PHE A 219 8.45 15.11 -13.22
N ILE A 220 8.36 13.98 -12.53
CA ILE A 220 7.93 12.70 -13.09
C ILE A 220 6.81 12.17 -12.21
N THR A 221 5.69 11.81 -12.80
CA THR A 221 4.53 11.33 -12.02
C THR A 221 3.75 10.26 -12.76
N ASP A 222 3.07 9.42 -12.00
CA ASP A 222 2.15 8.39 -12.51
C ASP A 222 0.68 8.87 -12.49
N PHE A 223 0.47 10.15 -12.21
CA PHE A 223 -0.84 10.75 -12.03
C PHE A 223 -1.02 11.92 -12.99
N SER A 224 -1.98 11.76 -13.92
CA SER A 224 -2.27 12.77 -14.93
C SER A 224 -3.31 13.79 -14.45
N SER A 225 -3.08 15.05 -14.77
CA SER A 225 -4.06 16.13 -14.69
C SER A 225 -3.96 17.01 -15.93
N GLU A 226 -5.00 17.75 -16.25
CA GLU A 226 -5.01 18.67 -17.39
C GLU A 226 -3.89 19.72 -17.30
N LYS A 227 -3.54 20.15 -16.08
CA LYS A 227 -2.52 21.17 -15.82
C LYS A 227 -1.12 20.76 -16.25
N ILE A 228 -0.75 19.50 -16.08
CA ILE A 228 0.63 19.02 -16.22
C ILE A 228 0.92 18.28 -17.53
N LEU A 229 -0.12 17.78 -18.23
CA LEU A 229 0.04 16.88 -19.38
C LEU A 229 0.91 17.44 -20.53
N ASN A 230 0.91 18.75 -20.76
CA ASN A 230 1.60 19.36 -21.88
C ASN A 230 2.86 20.15 -21.48
N HIS A 231 3.30 20.05 -20.23
CA HIS A 231 4.48 20.76 -19.77
C HIS A 231 5.77 20.02 -20.20
N LYS A 232 6.71 20.72 -20.86
CA LYS A 232 7.92 20.11 -21.44
C LYS A 232 8.85 19.42 -20.43
N GLN A 233 8.83 19.88 -19.18
CA GLN A 233 9.65 19.38 -18.08
C GLN A 233 8.83 18.50 -17.12
N ILE A 234 7.71 17.94 -17.58
CA ILE A 234 6.92 16.97 -16.82
C ILE A 234 6.77 15.70 -17.66
N ILE A 235 7.09 14.57 -17.07
CA ILE A 235 6.85 13.25 -17.65
C ILE A 235 5.71 12.61 -16.87
N VAL A 236 4.63 12.29 -17.57
CA VAL A 236 3.45 11.66 -16.99
C VAL A 236 3.28 10.27 -17.56
N THR A 237 3.19 9.27 -16.69
CA THR A 237 2.76 7.92 -17.06
C THR A 237 1.30 7.70 -16.64
N PRO A 238 0.49 6.92 -17.41
CA PRO A 238 -0.94 6.79 -17.15
C PRO A 238 -1.23 5.72 -16.08
N HIS A 239 -0.73 5.93 -14.85
CA HIS A 239 -0.90 5.07 -13.67
C HIS A 239 -0.39 3.64 -13.90
N LEU A 240 0.82 3.51 -14.44
CA LEU A 240 1.45 2.23 -14.82
C LEU A 240 2.20 1.54 -13.69
N GLY A 241 2.45 2.22 -12.56
CA GLY A 241 3.32 1.73 -11.50
C GLY A 241 3.05 0.29 -11.06
N GLY A 242 1.79 -0.09 -10.95
CA GLY A 242 1.38 -1.44 -10.54
C GLY A 242 0.81 -2.30 -11.67
N THR A 243 0.96 -1.91 -12.92
CA THR A 243 0.31 -2.55 -14.07
C THR A 243 1.28 -3.49 -14.78
N THR A 244 1.51 -4.65 -14.18
CA THR A 244 2.26 -5.79 -14.79
C THR A 244 1.52 -7.10 -14.52
N GLU A 245 1.72 -8.10 -15.37
CA GLU A 245 1.12 -9.43 -15.20
C GLU A 245 1.49 -10.05 -13.84
N GLU A 246 2.75 -9.93 -13.43
CA GLU A 246 3.24 -10.45 -12.16
C GLU A 246 2.60 -9.74 -10.96
N ALA A 247 2.40 -8.43 -11.03
CA ALA A 247 1.73 -7.67 -9.96
C ALA A 247 0.27 -8.11 -9.80
N GLU A 248 -0.43 -8.40 -10.90
CA GLU A 248 -1.80 -8.91 -10.87
C GLU A 248 -1.88 -10.31 -10.28
N VAL A 249 -1.00 -11.23 -10.72
CA VAL A 249 -0.90 -12.59 -10.19
C VAL A 249 -0.54 -12.56 -8.69
N ASN A 250 0.43 -11.74 -8.29
CA ASN A 250 0.82 -11.60 -6.88
C ASN A 250 -0.32 -11.02 -6.04
N GLY A 251 -1.05 -10.04 -6.57
CA GLY A 251 -2.24 -9.49 -5.94
C GLY A 251 -3.33 -10.52 -5.72
N ALA A 252 -3.64 -11.32 -6.74
CA ALA A 252 -4.63 -12.38 -6.67
C ALA A 252 -4.23 -13.47 -5.66
N LYS A 253 -2.98 -13.95 -5.70
CA LYS A 253 -2.45 -14.94 -4.75
C LYS A 253 -2.52 -14.43 -3.31
N MET A 254 -2.10 -13.19 -3.08
CA MET A 254 -2.14 -12.58 -1.74
C MET A 254 -3.58 -12.42 -1.25
N ALA A 255 -4.51 -11.97 -2.09
CA ALA A 255 -5.92 -11.84 -1.75
C ALA A 255 -6.55 -13.20 -1.40
N ALA A 256 -6.29 -14.24 -2.20
CA ALA A 256 -6.78 -15.59 -1.95
C ALA A 256 -6.25 -16.16 -0.63
N ASN A 257 -4.94 -16.00 -0.36
CA ASN A 257 -4.34 -16.46 0.89
C ASN A 257 -4.89 -15.71 2.11
N THR A 258 -5.14 -14.41 1.99
CA THR A 258 -5.73 -13.60 3.05
C THR A 258 -7.17 -14.04 3.35
N LEU A 259 -7.99 -14.26 2.31
CA LEU A 259 -9.34 -14.81 2.48
C LEU A 259 -9.33 -16.18 3.13
N ARG A 260 -8.46 -17.10 2.64
CA ARG A 260 -8.33 -18.43 3.21
C ARG A 260 -7.98 -18.37 4.69
N LYS A 261 -6.95 -17.58 5.05
CA LYS A 261 -6.54 -17.42 6.45
C LYS A 261 -7.69 -16.92 7.33
N TYR A 262 -8.40 -15.87 6.89
CA TYR A 262 -9.54 -15.34 7.63
C TYR A 262 -10.69 -16.35 7.76
N LEU A 263 -11.00 -17.08 6.70
CA LEU A 263 -12.10 -18.05 6.71
C LEU A 263 -11.79 -19.26 7.59
N GLU A 264 -10.56 -19.77 7.55
CA GLU A 264 -10.13 -20.99 8.26
C GLU A 264 -9.72 -20.73 9.71
N THR A 265 -9.09 -19.59 10.01
CA THR A 265 -8.53 -19.32 11.34
C THR A 265 -9.14 -18.11 12.05
N GLY A 266 -9.89 -17.27 11.34
CA GLY A 266 -10.39 -16.01 11.87
C GLY A 266 -9.32 -14.91 11.97
N ASP A 267 -8.07 -15.17 11.60
CA ASP A 267 -7.01 -14.16 11.64
C ASP A 267 -7.28 -13.02 10.67
N ILE A 268 -7.02 -11.80 11.11
CA ILE A 268 -7.19 -10.59 10.32
C ILE A 268 -5.82 -9.98 10.04
N VAL A 269 -5.40 -10.04 8.77
CA VAL A 269 -4.15 -9.43 8.29
C VAL A 269 -4.47 -8.56 7.07
N ASN A 270 -3.97 -7.31 7.06
CA ASN A 270 -4.20 -6.34 5.98
C ASN A 270 -5.68 -5.95 5.78
N SER A 271 -6.49 -5.99 6.84
CA SER A 271 -7.84 -5.45 6.76
C SER A 271 -7.82 -3.92 6.76
N VAL A 272 -8.71 -3.34 5.96
CA VAL A 272 -8.86 -1.88 5.86
C VAL A 272 -9.96 -1.34 6.78
N ASN A 273 -10.87 -2.17 7.24
CA ASN A 273 -12.00 -1.79 8.10
C ASN A 273 -12.00 -2.42 9.50
N LEU A 274 -11.30 -3.53 9.70
CA LEU A 274 -11.19 -4.20 11.00
C LEU A 274 -9.74 -4.09 11.54
N PRO A 275 -9.51 -4.28 12.85
CA PRO A 275 -8.16 -4.31 13.42
C PRO A 275 -7.41 -5.57 12.97
N ASN A 276 -6.09 -5.47 12.79
CA ASN A 276 -5.26 -6.65 12.59
C ASN A 276 -5.15 -7.47 13.88
N VAL A 277 -5.47 -8.75 13.79
CA VAL A 277 -5.44 -9.71 14.90
C VAL A 277 -5.00 -11.07 14.39
N GLU A 278 -4.00 -11.64 15.00
CA GLU A 278 -3.53 -13.01 14.76
C GLU A 278 -3.37 -13.71 16.09
N MET A 279 -3.80 -14.96 16.16
CA MET A 279 -3.68 -15.81 17.34
C MET A 279 -3.53 -17.28 16.88
N ALA A 280 -2.52 -17.99 17.38
CA ALA A 280 -2.34 -19.41 17.06
C ALA A 280 -3.63 -20.16 17.33
N PHE A 281 -4.10 -20.99 16.35
CA PHE A 281 -5.34 -21.75 16.49
C PHE A 281 -5.01 -23.17 16.95
N ASP A 282 -4.84 -23.34 18.26
CA ASP A 282 -4.45 -24.61 18.89
C ASP A 282 -5.53 -25.22 19.79
N ALA A 283 -6.75 -24.67 19.75
CA ALA A 283 -7.93 -25.18 20.43
C ALA A 283 -8.92 -25.85 19.43
N PRO A 284 -9.82 -26.73 19.88
CA PRO A 284 -10.83 -27.35 19.01
C PRO A 284 -11.82 -26.36 18.41
N LEU A 285 -12.24 -25.37 19.20
CA LEU A 285 -13.22 -24.35 18.82
C LEU A 285 -12.64 -22.94 18.96
N ARG A 286 -12.89 -22.12 17.97
CA ARG A 286 -12.64 -20.66 18.01
C ARG A 286 -13.93 -19.91 17.75
N LEU A 287 -14.26 -18.98 18.64
CA LEU A 287 -15.29 -17.99 18.43
C LEU A 287 -14.64 -16.70 17.96
N THR A 288 -15.24 -16.05 16.98
CA THR A 288 -14.82 -14.73 16.53
C THR A 288 -16.00 -13.77 16.53
N LEU A 289 -15.82 -12.58 17.11
CA LEU A 289 -16.87 -11.59 17.24
C LEU A 289 -16.42 -10.25 16.65
N ILE A 290 -17.24 -9.69 15.77
CA ILE A 290 -17.13 -8.29 15.34
C ILE A 290 -18.16 -7.50 16.13
N HIS A 291 -17.73 -6.46 16.84
CA HIS A 291 -18.62 -5.67 17.69
C HIS A 291 -18.20 -4.20 17.77
N GLN A 292 -19.07 -3.35 18.29
CA GLN A 292 -18.75 -1.96 18.57
C GLN A 292 -17.70 -1.88 19.70
N ASN A 293 -16.79 -0.94 19.58
CA ASN A 293 -15.77 -0.68 20.61
C ASN A 293 -16.32 0.26 21.69
N VAL A 294 -17.08 -0.32 22.60
CA VAL A 294 -17.68 0.36 23.75
C VAL A 294 -17.26 -0.29 25.09
N PRO A 295 -17.35 0.43 26.21
CA PRO A 295 -17.00 -0.13 27.52
C PRO A 295 -17.73 -1.42 27.85
N ASN A 296 -17.11 -2.29 28.62
CA ASN A 296 -17.63 -3.55 29.15
C ASN A 296 -18.01 -4.64 28.11
N MET A 297 -17.62 -4.51 26.86
CA MET A 297 -17.92 -5.55 25.85
C MET A 297 -17.28 -6.89 26.18
N VAL A 298 -15.99 -6.88 26.53
CA VAL A 298 -15.27 -8.11 26.92
C VAL A 298 -15.94 -8.76 28.15
N GLY A 299 -16.32 -7.97 29.17
CA GLY A 299 -17.02 -8.47 30.34
C GLY A 299 -18.37 -9.13 30.02
N ARG A 300 -19.19 -8.51 29.16
CA ARG A 300 -20.48 -9.07 28.73
C ARG A 300 -20.28 -10.38 27.96
N ILE A 301 -19.33 -10.44 27.04
CA ILE A 301 -19.02 -11.66 26.27
C ILE A 301 -18.55 -12.79 27.19
N THR A 302 -17.59 -12.52 28.08
CA THR A 302 -17.05 -13.55 28.99
C THR A 302 -18.06 -13.99 30.04
N THR A 303 -18.99 -13.12 30.47
CA THR A 303 -20.10 -13.52 31.37
C THR A 303 -21.03 -14.51 30.73
N ILE A 304 -21.36 -14.37 29.45
CA ILE A 304 -22.18 -15.36 28.70
C ILE A 304 -21.44 -16.69 28.62
N LEU A 305 -20.16 -16.69 28.29
CA LEU A 305 -19.34 -17.90 28.22
C LEU A 305 -19.28 -18.62 29.60
N ALA A 306 -19.09 -17.85 30.67
CA ALA A 306 -19.06 -18.40 32.03
C ALA A 306 -20.42 -18.99 32.45
N LYS A 307 -21.54 -18.34 32.13
CA LYS A 307 -22.90 -18.86 32.37
C LYS A 307 -23.12 -20.18 31.65
N GLU A 308 -22.57 -20.32 30.46
CA GLU A 308 -22.63 -21.54 29.67
C GLU A 308 -21.56 -22.58 30.07
N GLU A 309 -20.81 -22.33 31.15
CA GLU A 309 -19.74 -23.22 31.66
C GLU A 309 -18.65 -23.51 30.58
N ILE A 310 -18.35 -22.53 29.74
CA ILE A 310 -17.34 -22.63 28.69
C ILE A 310 -16.07 -22.00 29.19
N ASN A 311 -14.99 -22.80 29.33
CA ASN A 311 -13.67 -22.32 29.68
C ASN A 311 -13.02 -21.65 28.49
N ILE A 312 -12.32 -20.53 28.74
CA ILE A 312 -11.55 -19.77 27.76
C ILE A 312 -10.08 -20.20 27.86
N ASP A 313 -9.56 -20.84 26.82
CA ASP A 313 -8.16 -21.23 26.76
C ASP A 313 -7.27 -20.05 26.33
N ASN A 314 -7.75 -19.26 25.38
CA ASN A 314 -7.05 -18.08 24.88
C ASN A 314 -8.03 -17.00 24.45
N MET A 315 -7.69 -15.73 24.61
CA MET A 315 -8.53 -14.62 24.19
C MET A 315 -7.70 -13.43 23.76
N ILE A 316 -8.10 -12.81 22.66
CA ILE A 316 -7.54 -11.52 22.21
C ILE A 316 -8.68 -10.61 21.77
N ASN A 317 -8.61 -9.34 22.21
CA ASN A 317 -9.49 -8.27 21.73
C ASN A 317 -8.64 -7.11 21.19
N ARG A 318 -8.95 -6.67 20.00
CA ARG A 318 -8.32 -5.49 19.37
C ARG A 318 -9.38 -4.57 18.80
N SER A 319 -9.09 -3.28 18.82
CA SER A 319 -10.00 -2.27 18.26
C SER A 319 -9.33 -1.42 17.19
N ARG A 320 -10.16 -0.92 16.27
CA ARG A 320 -9.81 0.08 15.27
C ARG A 320 -10.95 1.10 15.20
N GLY A 321 -10.74 2.26 15.79
CA GLY A 321 -11.77 3.29 15.91
C GLY A 321 -13.01 2.78 16.67
N LYS A 322 -14.16 2.79 16.01
CA LYS A 322 -15.45 2.40 16.61
C LYS A 322 -15.73 0.88 16.59
N ILE A 323 -14.87 0.09 15.99
CA ILE A 323 -15.07 -1.36 15.82
C ILE A 323 -13.98 -2.12 16.55
N ALA A 324 -14.36 -3.22 17.16
CA ALA A 324 -13.47 -4.19 17.78
C ALA A 324 -13.68 -5.60 17.19
N TYR A 325 -12.65 -6.39 17.30
CA TYR A 325 -12.66 -7.82 16.96
C TYR A 325 -12.11 -8.63 18.11
N THR A 326 -12.89 -9.60 18.53
CA THR A 326 -12.54 -10.53 19.62
C THR A 326 -12.39 -11.93 19.06
N MET A 327 -11.31 -12.62 19.39
CA MET A 327 -11.11 -14.05 19.16
C MET A 327 -11.02 -14.74 20.50
N ILE A 328 -11.71 -15.87 20.63
CA ILE A 328 -11.76 -16.68 21.85
C ILE A 328 -11.59 -18.13 21.45
N ASP A 329 -10.58 -18.79 22.01
CA ASP A 329 -10.35 -20.21 21.87
C ASP A 329 -10.91 -20.94 23.09
N ALA A 330 -11.61 -22.04 22.84
CA ALA A 330 -12.30 -22.83 23.87
C ALA A 330 -12.30 -24.34 23.53
N ALA A 331 -12.63 -25.16 24.51
CA ALA A 331 -12.89 -26.57 24.30
C ALA A 331 -14.06 -26.79 23.33
N ASP A 332 -14.13 -27.96 22.75
CA ASP A 332 -15.23 -28.35 21.87
C ASP A 332 -16.56 -28.44 22.67
N ILE A 333 -17.62 -27.99 22.05
CA ILE A 333 -18.98 -28.01 22.60
C ILE A 333 -19.95 -28.59 21.57
N SER A 334 -21.09 -29.14 22.04
CA SER A 334 -22.10 -29.70 21.14
C SER A 334 -22.69 -28.63 20.21
N GLU A 335 -23.07 -29.00 19.01
CA GLU A 335 -23.71 -28.11 18.02
C GLU A 335 -24.94 -27.39 18.57
N GLY A 336 -25.75 -28.05 19.41
CA GLY A 336 -26.91 -27.46 20.09
C GLY A 336 -26.48 -26.31 20.99
N LYS A 337 -25.50 -26.54 21.86
CA LYS A 337 -24.94 -25.52 22.77
C LYS A 337 -24.30 -24.38 22.00
N LEU A 338 -23.57 -24.67 20.91
CA LEU A 338 -22.96 -23.66 20.05
C LEU A 338 -24.00 -22.74 19.41
N LYS A 339 -25.15 -23.31 19.01
CA LYS A 339 -26.24 -22.52 18.41
C LYS A 339 -26.89 -21.58 19.43
N GLU A 340 -27.11 -22.02 20.64
CA GLU A 340 -27.65 -21.23 21.75
C GLU A 340 -26.66 -20.10 22.12
N LEU A 341 -25.39 -20.45 22.33
CA LEU A 341 -24.33 -19.49 22.61
C LEU A 341 -24.25 -18.38 21.56
N LYS A 342 -24.25 -18.73 20.26
CA LYS A 342 -24.26 -17.74 19.18
C LYS A 342 -25.48 -16.82 19.25
N LYS A 343 -26.64 -17.34 19.59
CA LYS A 343 -27.86 -16.56 19.73
C LYS A 343 -27.74 -15.58 20.90
N GLU A 344 -27.32 -16.01 22.09
CA GLU A 344 -27.13 -15.13 23.26
C GLU A 344 -26.08 -14.03 22.99
N LEU A 345 -24.98 -14.37 22.33
CA LEU A 345 -23.96 -13.38 21.95
C LEU A 345 -24.49 -12.35 20.96
N LEU A 346 -25.38 -12.74 20.05
CA LEU A 346 -26.03 -11.82 19.10
C LEU A 346 -27.15 -10.97 19.71
N GLU A 347 -27.67 -11.33 20.89
CA GLU A 347 -28.63 -10.51 21.67
C GLU A 347 -27.94 -9.28 22.28
N ILE A 348 -26.60 -9.26 22.35
CA ILE A 348 -25.85 -8.06 22.70
C ILE A 348 -25.96 -7.08 21.54
N SER A 349 -26.65 -5.95 21.73
CA SER A 349 -26.98 -4.97 20.67
C SER A 349 -25.78 -4.45 19.90
N GLU A 350 -24.61 -4.41 20.54
CA GLU A 350 -23.36 -3.92 19.95
C GLU A 350 -22.59 -5.01 19.19
N VAL A 351 -23.01 -6.29 19.28
CA VAL A 351 -22.40 -7.38 18.50
C VAL A 351 -22.99 -7.38 17.09
N ILE A 352 -22.12 -7.29 16.10
CA ILE A 352 -22.47 -7.20 14.69
C ILE A 352 -22.46 -8.59 14.05
N ARG A 353 -21.47 -9.43 14.41
CA ARG A 353 -21.33 -10.77 13.85
C ARG A 353 -20.61 -11.70 14.81
N VAL A 354 -21.09 -12.93 14.87
CA VAL A 354 -20.45 -14.03 15.58
C VAL A 354 -20.19 -15.19 14.60
N ARG A 355 -18.96 -15.71 14.60
CA ARG A 355 -18.59 -16.92 13.86
C ARG A 355 -18.00 -17.95 14.82
N ALA A 356 -18.21 -19.22 14.53
CA ALA A 356 -17.50 -20.32 15.15
C ALA A 356 -16.69 -21.04 14.08
N LEU A 357 -15.48 -21.40 14.43
CA LEU A 357 -14.53 -22.13 13.59
C LEU A 357 -14.10 -23.38 14.35
N HIS A 358 -14.21 -24.54 13.71
CA HIS A 358 -13.67 -25.78 14.22
C HIS A 358 -12.28 -26.02 13.63
N ASN A 359 -11.33 -26.36 14.47
CA ASN A 359 -9.97 -26.63 14.05
C ASN A 359 -9.89 -28.05 13.46
N PRO A 360 -9.53 -28.19 12.17
CA PRO A 360 -9.46 -29.50 11.53
C PRO A 360 -8.52 -30.50 12.20
N LYS A 361 -7.54 -30.02 12.98
CA LYS A 361 -6.61 -30.89 13.73
C LYS A 361 -7.31 -31.69 14.84
N PHE A 362 -8.47 -31.24 15.30
CA PHE A 362 -9.25 -31.87 16.40
C PHE A 362 -10.54 -32.54 15.92
N VAL A 363 -10.89 -32.40 14.66
CA VAL A 363 -12.03 -33.11 14.05
C VAL A 363 -11.63 -34.58 13.89
N LYS A 364 -12.32 -35.50 14.63
CA LYS A 364 -12.11 -36.95 14.55
C LYS A 364 -12.82 -37.54 13.33
#